data_71e769afb609b84183ba8709c4b51a56
#
_entry.id   71e769afb609b84183ba8709c4b51a56
#
_cell.length_a   1.000
_cell.length_b   1.000
_cell.length_c   1.000
_cell.angle_alpha   90.00
_cell.angle_beta   90.00
_cell.angle_gamma   90.00
#
_symmetry.space_group_name_H-M   'P 1'
#
loop_
_entity.id
_entity.type
_entity.pdbx_description
1 polymer ?
#
loop_
_entity_poly.entity_id
_entity_poly.type
_entity_poly.pdbx_seq_one_letter_code
_entity_poly.pdbx_strand_id
1 'polypeptide(L)'
;AGRLRQPADGYTILFHAENPPLYKVLGLGEIDYDNFFPVILLAKNIGILVTPANSPYNTYEDFINDCLANPGQVNVGATGPGGLPFNSMSLVKMVEGIEYNTVNFDGDGTLQPALIGEQVAISVIGQAAALQYVRSGQLKALAVFSNERLDSLPEVPALGELNDEYRRLLENWGPFYGAFVKEGTDEAIVEILSDAFQKAANEDTFVEFCANLGLEKLALTGEEANAFLKKWQSTTAWALYEAGATGDRSPADFGIERP
;
A
#
# COMPACT_ATOMS: atom_id res chain seq x y z
N ALA A 1 18.39 -7.93 6.01
CA ALA A 1 19.61 -7.93 6.85
C ALA A 1 20.89 -8.12 6.01
N GLY A 2 20.93 -8.98 4.99
CA GLY A 2 22.17 -9.23 4.20
C GLY A 2 22.69 -8.02 3.42
N ARG A 3 21.83 -7.13 2.94
CA ARG A 3 22.21 -5.99 2.12
C ARG A 3 22.77 -4.79 2.90
N LEU A 4 22.47 -4.66 4.19
CA LEU A 4 23.09 -3.66 5.06
C LEU A 4 24.59 -3.91 5.32
N ARG A 5 25.09 -5.12 5.02
CA ARG A 5 26.50 -5.49 5.16
C ARG A 5 27.35 -5.11 3.94
N GLN A 6 26.71 -4.70 2.82
CA GLN A 6 27.44 -4.27 1.63
C GLN A 6 28.02 -2.86 1.82
N PRO A 7 29.13 -2.52 1.14
CA PRO A 7 29.66 -1.15 1.14
C PRO A 7 28.63 -0.14 0.64
N ALA A 8 28.78 1.12 1.07
CA ALA A 8 27.97 2.24 0.58
C ALA A 8 28.70 2.88 -0.63
N ASP A 9 28.92 2.09 -1.69
CA ASP A 9 29.69 2.47 -2.88
C ASP A 9 28.84 2.61 -4.17
N GLY A 10 27.50 2.48 -4.02
CA GLY A 10 26.55 2.60 -5.15
C GLY A 10 26.43 1.36 -6.05
N TYR A 11 27.28 0.33 -5.87
CA TYR A 11 27.21 -0.89 -6.69
C TYR A 11 26.14 -1.89 -6.21
N THR A 12 25.58 -1.68 -5.02
CA THR A 12 24.47 -2.50 -4.52
C THR A 12 23.21 -1.66 -4.44
N ILE A 13 22.27 -1.96 -5.34
CA ILE A 13 20.95 -1.30 -5.38
C ILE A 13 19.90 -2.26 -4.83
N LEU A 14 19.06 -1.76 -3.93
CA LEU A 14 17.93 -2.47 -3.39
C LEU A 14 16.66 -2.03 -4.13
N PHE A 15 16.05 -2.95 -4.87
CA PHE A 15 14.69 -2.78 -5.37
C PHE A 15 13.73 -3.41 -4.37
N HIS A 16 12.75 -2.66 -3.90
CA HIS A 16 11.71 -3.22 -3.01
C HIS A 16 10.42 -2.39 -3.07
N ALA A 17 9.39 -2.98 -2.46
CA ALA A 17 8.13 -2.34 -2.17
C ALA A 17 8.16 -1.66 -0.77
N GLU A 18 7.05 -1.13 -0.33
CA GLU A 18 6.85 -0.24 0.81
C GLU A 18 7.16 -0.79 2.21
N ASN A 19 7.35 -2.09 2.39
CA ASN A 19 7.33 -2.75 3.72
C ASN A 19 8.45 -2.37 4.71
N PRO A 20 9.72 -2.13 4.32
CA PRO A 20 10.83 -1.91 5.26
C PRO A 20 10.61 -0.84 6.33
N PRO A 21 9.99 0.32 6.05
CA PRO A 21 9.78 1.36 7.06
C PRO A 21 8.79 0.99 8.17
N LEU A 22 8.09 -0.13 8.01
CA LEU A 22 7.16 -0.64 9.02
C LEU A 22 7.78 -1.67 9.95
N TYR A 23 8.99 -2.19 9.63
CA TYR A 23 9.57 -3.32 10.36
C TYR A 23 9.84 -3.02 11.82
N LYS A 24 10.31 -1.82 12.16
CA LYS A 24 10.53 -1.42 13.56
C LYS A 24 9.22 -1.37 14.34
N VAL A 25 8.22 -0.69 13.78
CA VAL A 25 6.91 -0.53 14.43
C VAL A 25 6.20 -1.88 14.57
N LEU A 26 6.28 -2.75 13.56
CA LEU A 26 5.71 -4.10 13.60
C LEU A 26 6.57 -5.11 14.41
N GLY A 27 7.78 -4.73 14.84
CA GLY A 27 8.69 -5.64 15.53
C GLY A 27 9.26 -6.76 14.66
N LEU A 28 9.30 -6.55 13.36
CA LEU A 28 9.81 -7.52 12.38
C LEU A 28 11.32 -7.39 12.14
N GLY A 29 11.93 -6.28 12.55
CA GLY A 29 13.38 -6.03 12.38
C GLY A 29 13.76 -4.59 12.68
N GLU A 30 15.06 -4.30 12.59
CA GLU A 30 15.67 -2.99 12.88
C GLU A 30 15.86 -2.13 11.61
N ILE A 31 15.43 -2.61 10.45
CA ILE A 31 15.59 -1.92 9.17
C ILE A 31 14.50 -0.86 9.04
N ASP A 32 14.91 0.34 8.61
CA ASP A 32 14.05 1.47 8.32
C ASP A 32 14.57 2.24 7.11
N TYR A 33 13.84 3.25 6.64
CA TYR A 33 14.32 4.14 5.58
C TYR A 33 15.58 4.90 5.95
N ASP A 34 15.83 5.19 7.23
CA ASP A 34 17.08 5.80 7.71
C ASP A 34 18.33 4.99 7.34
N ASN A 35 18.17 3.73 6.92
CA ASN A 35 19.27 2.89 6.47
C ASN A 35 19.54 2.99 4.95
N PHE A 36 18.75 3.78 4.21
CA PHE A 36 18.81 3.85 2.76
C PHE A 36 18.58 5.27 2.24
N PHE A 37 19.23 5.61 1.13
CA PHE A 37 18.84 6.76 0.31
C PHE A 37 17.95 6.30 -0.83
N PRO A 38 16.80 6.96 -1.07
CA PRO A 38 15.99 6.70 -2.26
C PRO A 38 16.73 7.22 -3.49
N VAL A 39 17.01 6.34 -4.42
CA VAL A 39 17.49 6.69 -5.76
C VAL A 39 16.31 7.19 -6.59
N ILE A 40 15.20 6.44 -6.54
CA ILE A 40 13.95 6.80 -7.21
C ILE A 40 12.79 6.01 -6.60
N LEU A 41 11.64 6.65 -6.46
CA LEU A 41 10.36 5.96 -6.34
C LEU A 41 9.74 5.87 -7.73
N LEU A 42 9.60 4.66 -8.24
CA LEU A 42 9.26 4.40 -9.65
C LEU A 42 7.76 4.55 -9.92
N ALA A 43 6.96 3.85 -9.12
CA ALA A 43 5.52 3.78 -9.32
C ALA A 43 4.82 3.40 -8.02
N LYS A 44 3.53 3.70 -7.91
CA LYS A 44 2.66 3.17 -6.86
C LYS A 44 1.50 2.37 -7.46
N ASN A 45 1.00 1.43 -6.67
CA ASN A 45 -0.21 0.67 -6.98
C ASN A 45 -1.42 1.34 -6.30
N ILE A 46 -2.59 1.07 -6.83
CA ILE A 46 -3.85 1.50 -6.23
C ILE A 46 -4.56 0.25 -5.72
N GLY A 47 -4.97 0.29 -4.46
CA GLY A 47 -5.79 -0.75 -3.86
C GLY A 47 -7.25 -0.59 -4.27
N ILE A 48 -7.92 -1.70 -4.51
CA ILE A 48 -9.37 -1.72 -4.75
C ILE A 48 -9.99 -2.65 -3.73
N LEU A 49 -10.96 -2.15 -2.97
CA LEU A 49 -11.78 -2.94 -2.07
C LEU A 49 -12.74 -3.77 -2.90
N VAL A 50 -12.62 -5.08 -2.79
CA VAL A 50 -13.39 -6.03 -3.60
C VAL A 50 -14.04 -7.09 -2.73
N THR A 51 -15.20 -7.57 -3.20
CA THR A 51 -16.00 -8.62 -2.57
C THR A 51 -16.40 -9.66 -3.62
N PRO A 52 -16.69 -10.92 -3.25
CA PRO A 52 -17.25 -11.91 -4.18
C PRO A 52 -18.50 -11.41 -4.92
N ALA A 53 -18.70 -11.84 -6.17
CA ALA A 53 -19.83 -11.38 -6.97
C ALA A 53 -21.20 -11.65 -6.31
N ASN A 54 -21.32 -12.76 -5.56
CA ASN A 54 -22.56 -13.16 -4.87
C ASN A 54 -22.66 -12.57 -3.44
N SER A 55 -21.69 -11.77 -2.99
CA SER A 55 -21.71 -11.12 -1.69
C SER A 55 -22.94 -10.23 -1.50
N PRO A 56 -23.49 -10.08 -0.29
CA PRO A 56 -24.56 -9.14 0.00
C PRO A 56 -24.14 -7.68 -0.15
N TYR A 57 -22.82 -7.38 -0.10
CA TYR A 57 -22.32 -6.02 -0.23
C TYR A 57 -22.38 -5.54 -1.68
N ASN A 58 -23.03 -4.42 -1.93
CA ASN A 58 -23.12 -3.75 -3.23
C ASN A 58 -22.46 -2.37 -3.21
N THR A 59 -22.29 -1.78 -2.03
CA THR A 59 -21.65 -0.49 -1.79
C THR A 59 -20.59 -0.62 -0.70
N TYR A 60 -19.75 0.40 -0.58
CA TYR A 60 -18.81 0.54 0.54
C TYR A 60 -19.56 0.60 1.88
N GLU A 61 -20.65 1.34 1.92
CA GLU A 61 -21.48 1.55 3.10
C GLU A 61 -22.14 0.24 3.59
N ASP A 62 -22.51 -0.68 2.69
CA ASP A 62 -23.05 -1.98 3.08
C ASP A 62 -22.06 -2.75 3.95
N PHE A 63 -20.77 -2.75 3.53
CA PHE A 63 -19.69 -3.39 4.29
C PHE A 63 -19.45 -2.71 5.64
N ILE A 64 -19.36 -1.37 5.67
CA ILE A 64 -19.14 -0.61 6.91
C ILE A 64 -20.28 -0.84 7.90
N ASN A 65 -21.54 -0.77 7.42
CA ASN A 65 -22.72 -0.99 8.25
C ASN A 65 -22.77 -2.41 8.83
N ASP A 66 -22.38 -3.42 8.08
CA ASP A 66 -22.28 -4.80 8.58
C ASP A 66 -21.20 -4.92 9.69
N CYS A 67 -20.02 -4.34 9.48
CA CYS A 67 -18.98 -4.32 10.50
C CYS A 67 -19.42 -3.60 11.80
N LEU A 68 -20.16 -2.49 11.67
CA LEU A 68 -20.71 -1.77 12.83
C LEU A 68 -21.80 -2.56 13.57
N ALA A 69 -22.64 -3.27 12.83
CA ALA A 69 -23.72 -4.09 13.38
C ALA A 69 -23.19 -5.40 14.00
N ASN A 70 -22.12 -5.97 13.44
CA ASN A 70 -21.55 -7.26 13.81
C ASN A 70 -20.02 -7.14 14.06
N PRO A 71 -19.57 -6.41 15.11
CA PRO A 71 -18.15 -6.16 15.35
C PRO A 71 -17.31 -7.45 15.42
N GLY A 72 -16.23 -7.50 14.65
CA GLY A 72 -15.30 -8.63 14.64
C GLY A 72 -15.80 -9.90 13.94
N GLN A 73 -16.97 -9.88 13.31
CA GLN A 73 -17.54 -11.10 12.68
C GLN A 73 -17.31 -11.17 11.18
N VAL A 74 -17.12 -10.03 10.50
CA VAL A 74 -16.84 -10.01 9.08
C VAL A 74 -15.42 -10.49 8.80
N ASN A 75 -15.27 -11.55 8.01
CA ASN A 75 -13.95 -12.08 7.63
C ASN A 75 -13.33 -11.24 6.51
N VAL A 76 -12.24 -10.57 6.81
CA VAL A 76 -11.43 -9.78 5.88
C VAL A 76 -10.16 -10.53 5.51
N GLY A 77 -9.95 -10.79 4.22
CA GLY A 77 -8.72 -11.42 3.73
C GLY A 77 -7.52 -10.48 3.74
N ALA A 78 -6.37 -10.94 4.23
CA ALA A 78 -5.13 -10.18 4.27
C ALA A 78 -3.90 -11.05 3.94
N THR A 79 -2.78 -10.43 3.59
CA THR A 79 -1.50 -11.11 3.31
C THR A 79 -0.47 -10.88 4.43
N GLY A 80 -0.96 -10.67 5.65
CA GLY A 80 -0.14 -10.39 6.83
C GLY A 80 0.25 -8.91 7.00
N PRO A 81 0.80 -8.55 8.17
CA PRO A 81 1.19 -7.19 8.49
C PRO A 81 2.19 -6.61 7.48
N GLY A 82 1.95 -5.40 7.01
CA GLY A 82 2.77 -4.72 6.02
C GLY A 82 2.35 -4.96 4.56
N GLY A 83 1.51 -5.94 4.27
CA GLY A 83 0.97 -6.17 2.93
C GLY A 83 -0.16 -5.19 2.57
N LEU A 84 -0.42 -5.00 1.26
CA LEU A 84 -1.44 -4.08 0.76
C LEU A 84 -2.81 -4.27 1.43
N PRO A 85 -3.42 -5.49 1.46
CA PRO A 85 -4.75 -5.63 2.05
C PRO A 85 -4.76 -5.35 3.54
N PHE A 86 -3.71 -5.73 4.28
CA PHE A 86 -3.61 -5.50 5.72
C PHE A 86 -3.50 -3.99 6.03
N ASN A 87 -2.59 -3.28 5.35
CA ASN A 87 -2.38 -1.85 5.55
C ASN A 87 -3.63 -1.03 5.18
N SER A 88 -4.25 -1.37 4.04
CA SER A 88 -5.46 -0.71 3.56
C SER A 88 -6.64 -0.87 4.52
N MET A 89 -6.85 -2.09 5.00
CA MET A 89 -7.94 -2.37 5.94
C MET A 89 -7.67 -1.79 7.33
N SER A 90 -6.41 -1.68 7.74
CA SER A 90 -6.04 -0.95 8.97
C SER A 90 -6.38 0.54 8.87
N LEU A 91 -6.16 1.14 7.68
CA LEU A 91 -6.57 2.52 7.41
C LEU A 91 -8.10 2.68 7.50
N VAL A 92 -8.87 1.74 6.90
CA VAL A 92 -10.34 1.74 7.01
C VAL A 92 -10.77 1.60 8.47
N LYS A 93 -10.16 0.69 9.23
CA LYS A 93 -10.45 0.51 10.65
C LYS A 93 -10.21 1.80 11.45
N MET A 94 -9.10 2.50 11.20
CA MET A 94 -8.75 3.76 11.85
C MET A 94 -9.78 4.86 11.56
N VAL A 95 -10.21 5.00 10.30
CA VAL A 95 -11.10 6.09 9.88
C VAL A 95 -12.55 5.80 10.27
N GLU A 96 -13.03 4.57 10.07
CA GLU A 96 -14.44 4.20 10.28
C GLU A 96 -14.74 3.69 11.70
N GLY A 97 -13.70 3.39 12.48
CA GLY A 97 -13.89 2.83 13.84
C GLY A 97 -14.54 1.44 13.85
N ILE A 98 -14.38 0.66 12.78
CA ILE A 98 -14.98 -0.68 12.65
C ILE A 98 -14.08 -1.77 13.21
N GLU A 99 -14.70 -2.92 13.57
CA GLU A 99 -14.00 -4.14 13.95
C GLU A 99 -14.37 -5.28 12.97
N TYR A 100 -13.36 -6.03 12.53
CA TYR A 100 -13.50 -7.19 11.64
C TYR A 100 -12.54 -8.31 12.06
N ASN A 101 -12.75 -9.53 11.55
CA ASN A 101 -11.86 -10.65 11.75
C ASN A 101 -10.88 -10.76 10.59
N THR A 102 -9.57 -10.65 10.86
CA THR A 102 -8.53 -10.78 9.84
C THR A 102 -8.18 -12.25 9.59
N VAL A 103 -8.29 -12.70 8.34
CA VAL A 103 -7.87 -14.01 7.88
C VAL A 103 -6.62 -13.85 7.02
N ASN A 104 -5.48 -14.35 7.51
CA ASN A 104 -4.20 -14.20 6.83
C ASN A 104 -3.91 -15.33 5.84
N PHE A 105 -3.37 -14.97 4.68
CA PHE A 105 -2.91 -15.85 3.61
C PHE A 105 -1.42 -15.60 3.32
N ASP A 106 -0.74 -16.60 2.74
CA ASP A 106 0.71 -16.51 2.44
C ASP A 106 1.07 -15.57 1.28
N GLY A 107 0.06 -14.93 0.66
CA GLY A 107 0.24 -13.97 -0.43
C GLY A 107 -0.99 -13.93 -1.35
N ASP A 108 -0.90 -13.09 -2.38
CA ASP A 108 -1.99 -12.87 -3.34
C ASP A 108 -2.43 -14.16 -4.05
N GLY A 109 -1.48 -15.07 -4.31
CA GLY A 109 -1.74 -16.35 -4.96
C GLY A 109 -2.69 -17.28 -4.20
N THR A 110 -2.78 -17.13 -2.87
CA THR A 110 -3.72 -17.88 -2.02
C THR A 110 -4.93 -17.05 -1.60
N LEU A 111 -4.74 -15.75 -1.41
CA LEU A 111 -5.81 -14.83 -1.03
C LEU A 111 -6.88 -14.68 -2.12
N GLN A 112 -6.47 -14.43 -3.36
CA GLN A 112 -7.42 -14.16 -4.45
C GLN A 112 -8.35 -15.35 -4.76
N PRO A 113 -7.86 -16.59 -4.88
CA PRO A 113 -8.76 -17.76 -4.99
C PRO A 113 -9.69 -17.93 -3.79
N ALA A 114 -9.21 -17.68 -2.56
CA ALA A 114 -10.03 -17.77 -1.36
C ALA A 114 -11.16 -16.72 -1.34
N LEU A 115 -10.87 -15.51 -1.81
CA LEU A 115 -11.86 -14.44 -1.95
C LEU A 115 -12.91 -14.81 -3.01
N ILE A 116 -12.49 -15.26 -4.20
CA ILE A 116 -13.41 -15.71 -5.26
C ILE A 116 -14.26 -16.90 -4.80
N GLY A 117 -13.65 -17.80 -4.00
CA GLY A 117 -14.34 -18.96 -3.41
C GLY A 117 -15.14 -18.65 -2.13
N GLU A 118 -15.38 -17.36 -1.81
CA GLU A 118 -16.21 -16.91 -0.68
C GLU A 118 -15.72 -17.37 0.71
N GLN A 119 -14.41 -17.74 0.85
CA GLN A 119 -13.82 -18.09 2.14
C GLN A 119 -13.61 -16.87 3.04
N VAL A 120 -13.51 -15.69 2.44
CA VAL A 120 -13.53 -14.38 3.09
C VAL A 120 -14.53 -13.49 2.40
N ALA A 121 -15.10 -12.56 3.15
CA ALA A 121 -16.19 -11.71 2.64
C ALA A 121 -15.66 -10.56 1.75
N ILE A 122 -14.44 -10.10 2.02
CA ILE A 122 -13.91 -8.88 1.42
C ILE A 122 -12.38 -8.86 1.53
N SER A 123 -11.72 -8.17 0.62
CA SER A 123 -10.29 -7.86 0.69
C SER A 123 -9.95 -6.64 -0.16
N VAL A 124 -8.70 -6.15 -0.03
CA VAL A 124 -8.13 -5.16 -0.94
C VAL A 124 -7.09 -5.85 -1.81
N ILE A 125 -7.21 -5.72 -3.11
CA ILE A 125 -6.25 -6.24 -4.08
C ILE A 125 -5.76 -5.14 -5.02
N GLY A 126 -4.61 -5.34 -5.64
CA GLY A 126 -4.05 -4.37 -6.57
C GLY A 126 -4.92 -4.17 -7.83
N GLN A 127 -4.91 -2.97 -8.39
CA GLN A 127 -5.76 -2.54 -9.50
C GLN A 127 -5.78 -3.52 -10.67
N ALA A 128 -4.63 -4.00 -11.14
CA ALA A 128 -4.56 -4.89 -12.31
C ALA A 128 -5.37 -6.18 -12.10
N ALA A 129 -5.19 -6.83 -10.94
CA ALA A 129 -5.93 -8.04 -10.59
C ALA A 129 -7.42 -7.76 -10.36
N ALA A 130 -7.74 -6.66 -9.66
CA ALA A 130 -9.12 -6.25 -9.42
C ALA A 130 -9.89 -6.05 -10.72
N LEU A 131 -9.31 -5.30 -11.67
CA LEU A 131 -9.93 -5.06 -12.99
C LEU A 131 -10.20 -6.36 -13.75
N GLN A 132 -9.28 -7.33 -13.70
CA GLN A 132 -9.46 -8.63 -14.33
C GLN A 132 -10.67 -9.37 -13.76
N TYR A 133 -10.76 -9.47 -12.43
CA TYR A 133 -11.83 -10.21 -11.75
C TYR A 133 -13.19 -9.50 -11.80
N VAL A 134 -13.20 -8.17 -11.74
CA VAL A 134 -14.42 -7.38 -11.89
C VAL A 134 -14.98 -7.49 -13.32
N ARG A 135 -14.12 -7.37 -14.33
CA ARG A 135 -14.53 -7.54 -15.75
C ARG A 135 -15.02 -8.95 -16.08
N SER A 136 -14.47 -9.96 -15.43
CA SER A 136 -14.94 -11.36 -15.58
C SER A 136 -16.18 -11.69 -14.74
N GLY A 137 -16.65 -10.74 -13.93
CA GLY A 137 -17.83 -10.93 -13.07
C GLY A 137 -17.61 -11.86 -11.87
N GLN A 138 -16.36 -12.12 -11.49
CA GLN A 138 -16.01 -12.94 -10.33
C GLN A 138 -16.00 -12.15 -9.02
N LEU A 139 -15.66 -10.86 -9.08
CA LEU A 139 -15.67 -9.94 -7.94
C LEU A 139 -16.47 -8.68 -8.27
N LYS A 140 -16.95 -7.99 -7.23
CA LYS A 140 -17.47 -6.61 -7.27
C LYS A 140 -16.47 -5.68 -6.61
N ALA A 141 -16.21 -4.52 -7.22
CA ALA A 141 -15.45 -3.43 -6.61
C ALA A 141 -16.38 -2.51 -5.82
N LEU A 142 -16.04 -2.21 -4.58
CA LEU A 142 -16.85 -1.37 -3.68
C LEU A 142 -16.27 0.03 -3.50
N ALA A 143 -14.93 0.15 -3.48
CA ALA A 143 -14.25 1.45 -3.36
C ALA A 143 -12.82 1.37 -3.89
N VAL A 144 -12.27 2.50 -4.28
CA VAL A 144 -10.87 2.67 -4.70
C VAL A 144 -10.10 3.44 -3.62
N PHE A 145 -8.91 2.97 -3.27
CA PHE A 145 -8.01 3.65 -2.32
C PHE A 145 -7.27 4.81 -2.99
N SER A 146 -8.02 5.82 -3.37
CA SER A 146 -7.53 7.05 -4.01
C SER A 146 -8.43 8.23 -3.65
N ASN A 147 -8.01 9.44 -4.06
CA ASN A 147 -8.83 10.64 -3.93
C ASN A 147 -9.78 10.85 -5.12
N GLU A 148 -9.50 10.18 -6.24
CA GLU A 148 -10.28 10.29 -7.47
C GLU A 148 -10.63 8.89 -7.98
N ARG A 149 -11.75 8.77 -8.69
CA ARG A 149 -12.16 7.52 -9.34
C ARG A 149 -11.17 7.12 -10.43
N LEU A 150 -11.08 5.83 -10.67
CA LEU A 150 -10.31 5.32 -11.80
C LEU A 150 -11.14 5.41 -13.10
N ASP A 151 -10.53 5.86 -14.18
CA ASP A 151 -11.15 5.84 -15.52
C ASP A 151 -11.60 4.43 -15.92
N SER A 152 -10.90 3.42 -15.43
CA SER A 152 -11.21 2.01 -15.67
C SER A 152 -12.39 1.46 -14.86
N LEU A 153 -12.82 2.20 -13.81
CA LEU A 153 -13.92 1.87 -12.90
C LEU A 153 -14.73 3.14 -12.52
N PRO A 154 -15.32 3.86 -13.47
CA PRO A 154 -15.91 5.18 -13.22
C PRO A 154 -17.13 5.12 -12.27
N GLU A 155 -17.78 3.96 -12.15
CA GLU A 155 -18.93 3.78 -11.25
C GLU A 155 -18.53 3.47 -9.79
N VAL A 156 -17.23 3.12 -9.55
CA VAL A 156 -16.76 2.77 -8.22
C VAL A 156 -16.25 4.03 -7.52
N PRO A 157 -16.75 4.38 -6.34
CA PRO A 157 -16.35 5.59 -5.65
C PRO A 157 -14.88 5.50 -5.18
N ALA A 158 -14.19 6.63 -5.19
CA ALA A 158 -12.93 6.78 -4.48
C ALA A 158 -13.20 7.07 -3.00
N LEU A 159 -12.40 6.51 -2.09
CA LEU A 159 -12.57 6.75 -0.65
C LEU A 159 -12.46 8.24 -0.29
N GLY A 160 -11.61 9.00 -0.99
CA GLY A 160 -11.49 10.45 -0.82
C GLY A 160 -12.72 11.26 -1.23
N GLU A 161 -13.68 10.66 -1.96
CA GLU A 161 -15.00 11.27 -2.23
C GLU A 161 -15.97 11.04 -1.07
N LEU A 162 -15.80 9.94 -0.32
CA LEU A 162 -16.73 9.51 0.73
C LEU A 162 -16.46 10.19 2.07
N ASN A 163 -15.19 10.54 2.35
CA ASN A 163 -14.79 11.09 3.65
C ASN A 163 -13.53 11.98 3.50
N ASP A 164 -13.57 13.18 4.08
CA ASP A 164 -12.44 14.13 4.04
C ASP A 164 -11.18 13.61 4.75
N GLU A 165 -11.34 12.73 5.76
CA GLU A 165 -10.21 12.07 6.42
C GLU A 165 -9.47 11.16 5.44
N TYR A 166 -10.18 10.37 4.63
CA TYR A 166 -9.55 9.61 3.55
C TYR A 166 -8.85 10.52 2.56
N ARG A 167 -9.46 11.63 2.17
CA ARG A 167 -8.86 12.59 1.24
C ARG A 167 -7.50 13.06 1.72
N ARG A 168 -7.39 13.38 3.01
CA ARG A 168 -6.15 13.82 3.64
C ARG A 168 -5.10 12.69 3.71
N LEU A 169 -5.52 11.49 4.11
CA LEU A 169 -4.63 10.36 4.34
C LEU A 169 -4.15 9.70 3.04
N LEU A 170 -5.00 9.64 2.01
CA LEU A 170 -4.69 8.99 0.73
C LEU A 170 -3.92 9.88 -0.25
N GLU A 171 -3.70 11.16 0.08
CA GLU A 171 -2.84 12.01 -0.73
C GLU A 171 -1.42 11.43 -0.78
N ASN A 172 -0.99 10.97 -1.96
CA ASN A 172 0.29 10.27 -2.18
C ASN A 172 0.46 8.97 -1.37
N TRP A 173 -0.65 8.30 -0.99
CA TRP A 173 -0.63 7.01 -0.33
C TRP A 173 -0.89 5.86 -1.31
N GLY A 174 -0.40 4.70 -0.96
CA GLY A 174 -0.55 3.44 -1.71
C GLY A 174 0.76 2.65 -1.72
N PRO A 175 0.73 1.34 -1.99
CA PRO A 175 1.93 0.53 -2.14
C PRO A 175 2.80 1.12 -3.25
N PHE A 176 4.07 1.27 -3.00
CA PHE A 176 5.00 1.82 -3.98
C PHE A 176 6.20 0.91 -4.20
N TYR A 177 6.88 1.14 -5.32
CA TYR A 177 8.09 0.44 -5.72
C TYR A 177 9.20 1.44 -5.96
N GLY A 178 10.38 1.15 -5.42
CA GLY A 178 11.53 2.04 -5.53
C GLY A 178 12.86 1.33 -5.61
N ALA A 179 13.87 2.09 -6.02
CA ALA A 179 15.26 1.73 -5.98
C ALA A 179 15.99 2.56 -4.92
N PHE A 180 16.80 1.90 -4.12
CA PHE A 180 17.47 2.49 -2.96
C PHE A 180 18.92 2.05 -2.92
N VAL A 181 19.79 2.92 -2.41
CA VAL A 181 21.17 2.59 -2.03
C VAL A 181 21.33 2.71 -0.53
N LYS A 182 22.38 2.10 -0.01
CA LYS A 182 22.70 2.16 1.43
C LYS A 182 22.98 3.59 1.86
N GLU A 183 22.51 3.96 3.04
CA GLU A 183 22.91 5.21 3.71
C GLU A 183 24.43 5.35 3.75
N GLY A 184 24.93 6.59 3.57
CA GLY A 184 26.35 6.91 3.48
C GLY A 184 26.95 6.69 2.09
N THR A 185 26.15 6.33 1.06
CA THR A 185 26.60 6.41 -0.34
C THR A 185 26.85 7.87 -0.70
N ASP A 186 27.96 8.13 -1.40
CA ASP A 186 28.34 9.48 -1.85
C ASP A 186 27.21 10.13 -2.64
N GLU A 187 26.90 11.38 -2.33
CA GLU A 187 25.77 12.13 -2.91
C GLU A 187 25.91 12.23 -4.45
N ALA A 188 27.12 12.42 -4.97
CA ALA A 188 27.36 12.46 -6.41
C ALA A 188 27.02 11.11 -7.10
N ILE A 189 27.23 9.98 -6.40
CA ILE A 189 26.82 8.66 -6.91
C ILE A 189 25.30 8.54 -6.89
N VAL A 190 24.64 9.02 -5.83
CA VAL A 190 23.16 9.01 -5.73
C VAL A 190 22.57 9.84 -6.84
N GLU A 191 23.10 11.03 -7.13
CA GLU A 191 22.64 11.90 -8.22
C GLU A 191 22.77 11.22 -9.59
N ILE A 192 23.94 10.61 -9.88
CA ILE A 192 24.16 9.90 -11.16
C ILE A 192 23.14 8.76 -11.33
N LEU A 193 22.90 7.99 -10.28
CA LEU A 193 21.94 6.90 -10.30
C LEU A 193 20.50 7.45 -10.47
N SER A 194 20.13 8.48 -9.73
CA SER A 194 18.80 9.10 -9.81
C SER A 194 18.53 9.64 -11.23
N ASP A 195 19.48 10.32 -11.83
CA ASP A 195 19.39 10.81 -13.22
C ASP A 195 19.19 9.67 -14.23
N ALA A 196 19.94 8.59 -14.06
CA ALA A 196 19.85 7.42 -14.95
C ALA A 196 18.48 6.73 -14.83
N PHE A 197 18.01 6.52 -13.60
CA PHE A 197 16.71 5.92 -13.34
C PHE A 197 15.55 6.82 -13.78
N GLN A 198 15.67 8.14 -13.57
CA GLN A 198 14.65 9.09 -14.01
C GLN A 198 14.50 9.13 -15.53
N LYS A 199 15.62 9.06 -16.27
CA LYS A 199 15.58 8.91 -17.73
C LYS A 199 14.89 7.61 -18.13
N ALA A 200 15.25 6.48 -17.53
CA ALA A 200 14.62 5.19 -17.81
C ALA A 200 13.12 5.18 -17.47
N ALA A 201 12.71 5.81 -16.35
CA ALA A 201 11.31 5.91 -15.95
C ALA A 201 10.46 6.79 -16.90
N ASN A 202 11.07 7.61 -17.73
CA ASN A 202 10.41 8.43 -18.75
C ASN A 202 10.41 7.81 -20.15
N GLU A 203 11.04 6.65 -20.34
CA GLU A 203 10.96 5.91 -21.60
C GLU A 203 9.56 5.35 -21.82
N ASP A 204 9.08 5.36 -23.08
CA ASP A 204 7.75 4.88 -23.46
C ASP A 204 7.49 3.45 -22.96
N THR A 205 8.51 2.59 -23.01
CA THR A 205 8.42 1.21 -22.52
C THR A 205 8.05 1.10 -21.05
N PHE A 206 8.58 1.99 -20.20
CA PHE A 206 8.21 1.99 -18.76
C PHE A 206 6.84 2.61 -18.53
N VAL A 207 6.50 3.67 -19.27
CA VAL A 207 5.17 4.30 -19.21
C VAL A 207 4.09 3.30 -19.60
N GLU A 208 4.28 2.58 -20.72
CA GLU A 208 3.36 1.52 -21.15
C GLU A 208 3.29 0.36 -20.16
N PHE A 209 4.43 -0.03 -19.56
CA PHE A 209 4.46 -1.06 -18.52
C PHE A 209 3.60 -0.66 -17.31
N CYS A 210 3.74 0.57 -16.81
CA CYS A 210 2.91 1.08 -15.72
C CYS A 210 1.42 1.08 -16.10
N ALA A 211 1.08 1.59 -17.27
CA ALA A 211 -0.30 1.65 -17.76
C ALA A 211 -0.92 0.25 -17.88
N ASN A 212 -0.19 -0.73 -18.42
CA ASN A 212 -0.66 -2.10 -18.58
C ASN A 212 -0.92 -2.80 -17.23
N LEU A 213 -0.15 -2.45 -16.18
CA LEU A 213 -0.31 -3.00 -14.84
C LEU A 213 -1.22 -2.14 -13.94
N GLY A 214 -1.76 -1.04 -14.44
CA GLY A 214 -2.56 -0.12 -13.65
C GLY A 214 -1.76 0.54 -12.51
N LEU A 215 -0.46 0.78 -12.74
CA LEU A 215 0.40 1.48 -11.80
C LEU A 215 0.40 2.99 -12.11
N GLU A 216 0.35 3.79 -11.07
CA GLU A 216 0.59 5.23 -11.20
C GLU A 216 2.11 5.47 -11.22
N LYS A 217 2.62 6.03 -12.32
CA LYS A 217 4.03 6.41 -12.43
C LYS A 217 4.33 7.57 -11.47
N LEU A 218 5.34 7.43 -10.61
CA LEU A 218 5.80 8.45 -9.68
C LEU A 218 7.04 9.18 -10.23
N ALA A 219 8.10 8.45 -10.51
CA ALA A 219 9.42 8.94 -10.92
C ALA A 219 10.00 10.02 -9.97
N LEU A 220 9.73 9.91 -8.66
CA LEU A 220 10.17 10.86 -7.63
C LEU A 220 11.61 10.56 -7.20
N THR A 221 12.42 11.62 -7.05
CA THR A 221 13.81 11.57 -6.57
C THR A 221 14.06 12.62 -5.48
N GLY A 222 15.20 12.55 -4.80
CA GLY A 222 15.65 13.60 -3.87
C GLY A 222 14.63 13.93 -2.77
N GLU A 223 14.35 15.23 -2.60
CA GLU A 223 13.44 15.73 -1.54
C GLU A 223 12.00 15.26 -1.71
N GLU A 224 11.51 15.17 -2.95
CA GLU A 224 10.15 14.71 -3.23
C GLU A 224 9.97 13.24 -2.83
N ALA A 225 10.95 12.38 -3.15
CA ALA A 225 10.95 10.98 -2.73
C ALA A 225 10.96 10.86 -1.20
N ASN A 226 11.80 11.64 -0.51
CA ASN A 226 11.88 11.64 0.96
C ASN A 226 10.58 12.13 1.61
N ALA A 227 9.95 13.17 1.06
CA ALA A 227 8.67 13.67 1.55
C ALA A 227 7.57 12.64 1.40
N PHE A 228 7.50 11.96 0.24
CA PHE A 228 6.58 10.86 0.01
C PHE A 228 6.77 9.73 1.04
N LEU A 229 8.02 9.27 1.24
CA LEU A 229 8.35 8.18 2.16
C LEU A 229 7.94 8.50 3.60
N LYS A 230 8.24 9.71 4.08
CA LYS A 230 7.85 10.15 5.44
C LYS A 230 6.35 10.19 5.62
N LYS A 231 5.62 10.78 4.67
CA LYS A 231 4.16 10.84 4.73
C LYS A 231 3.54 9.45 4.68
N TRP A 232 4.02 8.60 3.79
CA TRP A 232 3.55 7.22 3.66
C TRP A 232 3.78 6.42 4.96
N GLN A 233 4.99 6.50 5.53
CA GLN A 233 5.33 5.82 6.78
C GLN A 233 4.44 6.32 7.93
N SER A 234 4.28 7.64 8.07
CA SER A 234 3.44 8.24 9.08
C SER A 234 2.01 7.73 9.00
N THR A 235 1.36 7.87 7.83
CA THR A 235 -0.02 7.41 7.63
C THR A 235 -0.17 5.92 7.93
N THR A 236 0.72 5.09 7.39
CA THR A 236 0.58 3.64 7.52
C THR A 236 0.91 3.14 8.93
N ALA A 237 1.98 3.64 9.55
CA ALA A 237 2.36 3.23 10.91
C ALA A 237 1.28 3.57 11.95
N TRP A 238 0.67 4.76 11.84
CA TRP A 238 -0.40 5.16 12.74
C TRP A 238 -1.69 4.37 12.49
N ALA A 239 -2.04 4.08 11.23
CA ALA A 239 -3.16 3.21 10.92
C ALA A 239 -2.98 1.80 11.50
N LEU A 240 -1.77 1.23 11.39
CA LEU A 240 -1.43 -0.07 11.97
C LEU A 240 -1.49 -0.06 13.49
N TYR A 241 -1.03 1.00 14.14
CA TYR A 241 -1.08 1.17 15.59
C TYR A 241 -2.53 1.24 16.11
N GLU A 242 -3.36 2.07 15.50
CA GLU A 242 -4.78 2.19 15.88
C GLU A 242 -5.58 0.93 15.55
N ALA A 243 -5.18 0.18 14.53
CA ALA A 243 -5.75 -1.14 14.27
C ALA A 243 -5.29 -2.24 15.25
N GLY A 244 -4.35 -1.92 16.18
CA GLY A 244 -3.80 -2.86 17.14
C GLY A 244 -2.74 -3.81 16.60
N ALA A 245 -2.23 -3.56 15.38
CA ALA A 245 -1.29 -4.45 14.70
C ALA A 245 0.16 -4.35 15.21
N THR A 246 0.49 -3.28 15.93
CA THR A 246 1.84 -3.02 16.44
C THR A 246 2.05 -3.48 17.89
N GLY A 247 1.02 -3.98 18.55
CA GLY A 247 1.01 -4.26 19.99
C GLY A 247 1.23 -2.96 20.79
N ASP A 248 2.15 -2.97 21.74
CA ASP A 248 2.46 -1.81 22.59
C ASP A 248 3.43 -0.80 21.93
N ARG A 249 3.85 -1.01 20.67
CA ARG A 249 4.80 -0.14 19.98
C ARG A 249 4.09 1.05 19.34
N SER A 250 4.16 2.21 19.99
CA SER A 250 3.65 3.43 19.38
C SER A 250 4.59 3.93 18.27
N PRO A 251 4.08 4.40 17.11
CA PRO A 251 4.92 5.07 16.11
C PRO A 251 5.71 6.26 16.68
N ALA A 252 5.17 6.95 17.68
CA ALA A 252 5.85 8.05 18.37
C ALA A 252 7.16 7.61 19.05
N ASP A 253 7.27 6.36 19.52
CA ASP A 253 8.48 5.82 20.14
C ASP A 253 9.64 5.70 19.16
N PHE A 254 9.33 5.73 17.85
CA PHE A 254 10.28 5.68 16.74
C PHE A 254 10.43 7.04 16.03
N GLY A 255 9.91 8.13 16.62
CA GLY A 255 9.97 9.46 16.04
C GLY A 255 9.06 9.67 14.82
N ILE A 256 8.07 8.79 14.61
CA ILE A 256 7.11 8.90 13.53
C ILE A 256 5.95 9.79 13.98
N GLU A 257 5.90 11.00 13.44
CA GLU A 257 4.85 11.98 13.73
C GLU A 257 3.48 11.48 13.24
N ARG A 258 2.41 11.97 13.87
CA ARG A 258 1.05 11.66 13.43
C ARG A 258 0.72 12.41 12.14
N PRO A 259 0.07 11.77 11.13
CA PRO A 259 -0.23 12.39 9.84
C PRO A 259 -1.28 13.49 9.91
#